data_75c648e2e5e0ad6f33cb064b62930261
#
_entry.id   75c648e2e5e0ad6f33cb064b62930261
#
_cell.length_a   1.000
_cell.length_b   1.000
_cell.length_c   1.000
_cell.angle_alpha   90.00
_cell.angle_beta   90.00
_cell.angle_gamma   90.00
#
_symmetry.space_group_name_H-M   'P 1'
#
loop_
_entity.id
_entity.type
_entity.pdbx_description
1 polymer ?
#
loop_
_entity_poly.entity_id
_entity_poly.type
_entity_poly.pdbx_seq_one_letter_code
_entity_poly.pdbx_strand_id
1 'polypeptide(L)'
;MHNIRRYILLMTTFALTLATMAQERVVQNKPFIDERPWHYGFHIGLHDQSLKLINNGFVDPATGAQWMAENDRQNFGFSVGILGDWRITRQVALRVSPGLHFGSKHIGFRNQADGARRSQDLKTTYVAVPVDLKIAAPRFNNYRPYLVGGFSAMYDMTNAKGEMLRTKALQTFVQIGMGCDFYLPFFKLNPELKFYFGLGDVLLHQRAELTNPEQQIFTQSLSKANSGMVVLTFYFE
;
A
#
# COMPACT_ATOMS: atom_id res chain seq x y z
N MET A 1 -2.95 -41.22 -8.74
CA MET A 1 -4.41 -41.08 -8.72
C MET A 1 -5.02 -41.12 -7.32
N HIS A 2 -4.46 -41.87 -6.36
CA HIS A 2 -5.03 -42.02 -5.00
C HIS A 2 -5.03 -40.71 -4.18
N ASN A 3 -4.00 -39.90 -4.30
CA ASN A 3 -3.88 -38.65 -3.56
C ASN A 3 -4.85 -37.56 -4.05
N ILE A 4 -5.13 -37.48 -5.35
CA ILE A 4 -6.06 -36.48 -5.92
C ILE A 4 -7.48 -36.72 -5.39
N ARG A 5 -7.91 -38.00 -5.29
CA ARG A 5 -9.21 -38.32 -4.72
C ARG A 5 -9.33 -37.90 -3.25
N ARG A 6 -8.25 -38.05 -2.46
CA ARG A 6 -8.23 -37.59 -1.06
C ARG A 6 -8.37 -36.06 -0.94
N TYR A 7 -7.69 -35.28 -1.78
CA TYR A 7 -7.81 -33.83 -1.76
C TYR A 7 -9.19 -33.34 -2.22
N ILE A 8 -9.78 -34.01 -3.23
CA ILE A 8 -11.16 -33.71 -3.65
C ILE A 8 -12.14 -34.00 -2.52
N LEU A 9 -11.97 -35.12 -1.82
CA LEU A 9 -12.84 -35.48 -0.69
C LEU A 9 -12.70 -34.54 0.48
N LEU A 10 -11.49 -34.07 0.79
CA LEU A 10 -11.24 -33.05 1.81
C LEU A 10 -11.84 -31.70 1.43
N MET A 11 -11.73 -31.28 0.17
CA MET A 11 -12.34 -30.03 -0.30
C MET A 11 -13.86 -30.10 -0.30
N THR A 12 -14.46 -31.23 -0.66
CA THR A 12 -15.94 -31.43 -0.64
C THR A 12 -16.47 -31.48 0.79
N THR A 13 -15.78 -32.13 1.73
CA THR A 13 -16.17 -32.14 3.14
C THR A 13 -16.02 -30.75 3.76
N PHE A 14 -14.97 -30.01 3.44
CA PHE A 14 -14.78 -28.61 3.89
C PHE A 14 -15.86 -27.67 3.32
N ALA A 15 -16.23 -27.83 2.05
CA ALA A 15 -17.31 -27.05 1.43
C ALA A 15 -18.70 -27.36 2.03
N LEU A 16 -18.96 -28.64 2.38
CA LEU A 16 -20.20 -29.05 3.05
C LEU A 16 -20.31 -28.52 4.48
N THR A 17 -19.20 -28.44 5.24
CA THR A 17 -19.22 -27.86 6.58
C THR A 17 -19.48 -26.34 6.56
N LEU A 18 -19.02 -25.64 5.52
CA LEU A 18 -19.34 -24.22 5.33
C LEU A 18 -20.83 -23.99 5.00
N ALA A 19 -21.47 -24.90 4.28
CA ALA A 19 -22.88 -24.80 3.92
C ALA A 19 -23.83 -25.00 5.13
N THR A 20 -23.46 -25.81 6.12
CA THR A 20 -24.27 -26.05 7.31
C THR A 20 -24.27 -24.86 8.30
N MET A 21 -23.24 -24.02 8.27
CA MET A 21 -23.18 -22.80 9.08
C MET A 21 -24.08 -21.67 8.55
N ALA A 22 -24.65 -21.81 7.34
CA ALA A 22 -25.42 -20.77 6.68
C ALA A 22 -26.91 -20.69 7.11
N GLN A 23 -27.37 -21.54 8.02
CA GLN A 23 -28.81 -21.66 8.34
C GLN A 23 -29.27 -20.95 9.63
N GLU A 24 -28.38 -20.43 10.46
CA GLU A 24 -28.80 -19.61 11.58
C GLU A 24 -29.20 -18.22 11.09
N ARG A 25 -30.47 -17.83 11.25
CA ARG A 25 -30.94 -16.47 11.01
C ARG A 25 -30.36 -15.55 12.09
N VAL A 26 -29.13 -15.10 11.87
CA VAL A 26 -28.50 -14.09 12.71
C VAL A 26 -29.24 -12.77 12.52
N VAL A 27 -29.57 -12.11 13.62
CA VAL A 27 -30.19 -10.77 13.59
C VAL A 27 -29.30 -9.81 12.81
N GLN A 28 -29.86 -9.13 11.81
CA GLN A 28 -29.12 -8.13 11.04
C GLN A 28 -28.88 -6.89 11.89
N ASN A 29 -27.60 -6.58 12.12
CA ASN A 29 -27.19 -5.35 12.76
C ASN A 29 -27.34 -4.18 11.78
N LYS A 30 -27.89 -3.04 12.22
CA LYS A 30 -28.01 -1.82 11.39
C LYS A 30 -28.62 -2.08 9.99
N PRO A 31 -29.87 -2.60 9.89
CA PRO A 31 -30.44 -3.08 8.62
C PRO A 31 -30.54 -2.00 7.53
N PHE A 32 -30.70 -0.72 7.91
CA PHE A 32 -30.87 0.41 6.98
C PHE A 32 -29.59 1.24 6.76
N ILE A 33 -28.44 0.83 7.29
CA ILE A 33 -27.21 1.63 7.18
C ILE A 33 -26.79 1.80 5.72
N ASP A 34 -26.94 0.75 4.92
CA ASP A 34 -26.53 0.77 3.49
C ASP A 34 -27.47 1.61 2.61
N GLU A 35 -28.60 2.07 3.13
CA GLU A 35 -29.52 2.95 2.42
C GLU A 35 -29.10 4.42 2.48
N ARG A 36 -28.21 4.76 3.39
CA ARG A 36 -27.69 6.12 3.52
C ARG A 36 -26.84 6.48 2.31
N PRO A 37 -27.00 7.69 1.74
CA PRO A 37 -26.20 8.12 0.59
C PRO A 37 -24.75 8.41 0.97
N TRP A 38 -24.49 8.80 2.21
CA TRP A 38 -23.16 9.16 2.72
C TRP A 38 -22.81 8.33 3.95
N HIS A 39 -21.57 7.83 3.95
CA HIS A 39 -20.94 7.21 5.11
C HIS A 39 -19.66 7.97 5.41
N TYR A 40 -19.35 8.11 6.67
CA TYR A 40 -18.11 8.75 7.13
C TYR A 40 -17.57 8.02 8.34
N GLY A 41 -16.29 8.15 8.53
CA GLY A 41 -15.62 7.49 9.62
C GLY A 41 -14.15 7.86 9.67
N PHE A 42 -13.38 7.05 10.37
CA PHE A 42 -11.94 7.16 10.42
C PHE A 42 -11.30 5.81 10.10
N HIS A 43 -10.00 5.84 9.84
CA HIS A 43 -9.25 4.62 9.62
C HIS A 43 -7.90 4.64 10.29
N ILE A 44 -7.44 3.46 10.63
CA ILE A 44 -6.08 3.16 11.03
C ILE A 44 -5.56 2.04 10.15
N GLY A 45 -4.28 2.06 9.82
CA GLY A 45 -3.69 1.04 8.96
C GLY A 45 -2.24 0.78 9.27
N LEU A 46 -1.80 -0.39 8.84
CA LEU A 46 -0.40 -0.79 8.80
C LEU A 46 0.00 -0.92 7.34
N HIS A 47 1.20 -0.50 7.01
CA HIS A 47 1.68 -0.62 5.63
C HIS A 47 3.14 -1.04 5.58
N ASP A 48 3.48 -1.69 4.48
CA ASP A 48 4.84 -1.98 4.08
C ASP A 48 5.15 -1.21 2.78
N GLN A 49 6.18 -0.36 2.83
CA GLN A 49 6.59 0.47 1.70
C GLN A 49 7.81 -0.16 1.02
N SER A 50 7.71 -0.39 -0.27
CA SER A 50 8.81 -0.86 -1.09
C SER A 50 9.29 0.23 -2.06
N LEU A 51 10.60 0.33 -2.21
CA LEU A 51 11.24 1.18 -3.23
C LEU A 51 12.12 0.29 -4.10
N LYS A 52 11.64 -0.03 -5.31
CA LYS A 52 12.41 -0.83 -6.27
C LYS A 52 13.35 0.08 -7.04
N LEU A 53 14.63 -0.01 -6.73
CA LEU A 53 15.72 0.72 -7.39
C LEU A 53 16.26 -0.11 -8.56
N ILE A 54 16.40 0.52 -9.71
CA ILE A 54 16.95 -0.11 -10.93
C ILE A 54 18.33 0.48 -11.16
N ASN A 55 19.36 -0.36 -11.00
CA ASN A 55 20.76 0.00 -11.23
C ASN A 55 21.04 0.15 -12.73
N ASN A 56 21.88 1.12 -13.11
CA ASN A 56 22.31 1.35 -14.49
C ASN A 56 23.72 0.86 -14.80
N GLY A 57 24.44 0.34 -13.79
CA GLY A 57 25.80 -0.15 -13.95
C GLY A 57 26.87 0.94 -14.03
N PHE A 58 26.56 2.17 -13.61
CA PHE A 58 27.51 3.29 -13.61
C PHE A 58 28.76 2.97 -12.79
N VAL A 59 29.93 3.21 -13.38
CA VAL A 59 31.25 3.11 -12.73
C VAL A 59 31.79 4.53 -12.62
N ASP A 60 32.20 4.93 -11.45
CA ASP A 60 32.80 6.23 -11.21
C ASP A 60 34.15 6.33 -11.89
N PRO A 61 34.35 7.28 -12.84
CA PRO A 61 35.62 7.42 -13.55
C PRO A 61 36.81 7.81 -12.65
N ALA A 62 36.53 8.45 -11.49
CA ALA A 62 37.59 8.93 -10.60
C ALA A 62 38.12 7.84 -9.67
N THR A 63 37.24 6.96 -9.19
CA THR A 63 37.55 5.96 -8.15
C THR A 63 37.47 4.52 -8.66
N GLY A 64 36.86 4.29 -9.83
CA GLY A 64 36.57 2.95 -10.35
C GLY A 64 35.46 2.24 -9.56
N ALA A 65 34.81 2.90 -8.63
CA ALA A 65 33.77 2.35 -7.75
C ALA A 65 32.47 2.14 -8.52
N GLN A 66 31.90 0.94 -8.40
CA GLN A 66 30.56 0.62 -8.91
C GLN A 66 29.60 0.35 -7.75
N TRP A 67 28.68 1.27 -7.51
CA TRP A 67 27.70 1.16 -6.46
C TRP A 67 26.40 0.56 -6.97
N MET A 68 25.92 -0.48 -6.31
CA MET A 68 24.62 -1.11 -6.57
C MET A 68 23.71 -0.97 -5.38
N ALA A 69 22.48 -0.54 -5.63
CA ALA A 69 21.45 -0.50 -4.59
C ALA A 69 20.94 -1.90 -4.27
N GLU A 70 20.86 -2.21 -3.01
CA GLU A 70 20.27 -3.44 -2.45
C GLU A 70 18.87 -3.12 -1.89
N ASN A 71 17.83 -3.80 -2.38
CA ASN A 71 16.44 -3.65 -1.92
C ASN A 71 16.15 -4.73 -0.88
N ASP A 72 16.67 -4.58 0.34
CA ASP A 72 16.83 -5.73 1.23
C ASP A 72 15.93 -5.74 2.48
N ARG A 73 15.03 -4.78 2.72
CA ARG A 73 14.22 -4.78 3.95
C ARG A 73 12.78 -4.36 3.73
N GLN A 74 11.88 -5.03 4.46
CA GLN A 74 10.50 -4.61 4.68
C GLN A 74 10.49 -3.36 5.57
N ASN A 75 9.73 -2.34 5.15
CA ASN A 75 9.69 -1.04 5.82
C ASN A 75 8.27 -0.81 6.33
N PHE A 76 8.02 -1.31 7.53
CA PHE A 76 6.71 -1.16 8.16
C PHE A 76 6.45 0.27 8.61
N GLY A 77 5.23 0.70 8.42
CA GLY A 77 4.72 1.97 8.87
C GLY A 77 3.26 1.86 9.28
N PHE A 78 2.70 2.97 9.72
CA PHE A 78 1.30 3.06 10.10
C PHE A 78 0.64 4.25 9.42
N SER A 79 -0.68 4.18 9.29
CA SER A 79 -1.48 5.24 8.71
C SER A 79 -2.70 5.54 9.55
N VAL A 80 -3.12 6.79 9.54
CA VAL A 80 -4.35 7.26 10.17
C VAL A 80 -5.03 8.27 9.27
N GLY A 81 -6.35 8.30 9.26
CA GLY A 81 -7.08 9.26 8.45
C GLY A 81 -8.58 9.18 8.63
N ILE A 82 -9.27 9.88 7.76
CA ILE A 82 -10.73 9.93 7.75
C ILE A 82 -11.26 9.25 6.50
N LEU A 83 -12.52 8.89 6.51
CA LEU A 83 -13.21 8.18 5.45
C LEU A 83 -14.47 8.95 5.07
N GLY A 84 -14.71 9.06 3.77
CA GLY A 84 -15.98 9.45 3.20
C GLY A 84 -16.35 8.51 2.06
N ASP A 85 -17.48 7.83 2.17
CA ASP A 85 -18.07 6.99 1.12
C ASP A 85 -19.35 7.65 0.60
N TRP A 86 -19.40 7.86 -0.71
CA TRP A 86 -20.61 8.32 -1.38
C TRP A 86 -21.21 7.17 -2.21
N ARG A 87 -22.40 6.74 -1.80
CA ARG A 87 -23.11 5.68 -2.51
C ARG A 87 -23.69 6.18 -3.82
N ILE A 88 -23.24 5.62 -4.94
CA ILE A 88 -23.75 5.88 -6.29
C ILE A 88 -24.91 4.94 -6.59
N THR A 89 -24.72 3.65 -6.32
CA THR A 89 -25.77 2.62 -6.45
C THR A 89 -25.79 1.72 -5.22
N ARG A 90 -26.67 0.71 -5.21
CA ARG A 90 -26.69 -0.28 -4.10
C ARG A 90 -25.37 -1.07 -3.96
N GLN A 91 -24.61 -1.19 -5.05
CA GLN A 91 -23.38 -2.00 -5.08
C GLN A 91 -22.13 -1.17 -5.31
N VAL A 92 -22.27 0.09 -5.75
CA VAL A 92 -21.15 0.94 -6.14
C VAL A 92 -21.13 2.20 -5.29
N ALA A 93 -19.98 2.50 -4.71
CA ALA A 93 -19.71 3.73 -3.98
C ALA A 93 -18.38 4.35 -4.40
N LEU A 94 -18.29 5.67 -4.32
CA LEU A 94 -17.06 6.42 -4.44
C LEU A 94 -16.52 6.67 -3.03
N ARG A 95 -15.30 6.19 -2.78
CA ARG A 95 -14.61 6.32 -1.49
C ARG A 95 -13.48 7.33 -1.61
N VAL A 96 -13.42 8.25 -0.68
CA VAL A 96 -12.28 9.16 -0.50
C VAL A 96 -11.80 9.02 0.93
N SER A 97 -10.53 8.66 1.12
CA SER A 97 -9.98 8.38 2.45
C SER A 97 -8.66 9.12 2.70
N PRO A 98 -8.68 10.47 2.82
CA PRO A 98 -7.47 11.23 3.10
C PRO A 98 -6.87 10.82 4.43
N GLY A 99 -5.52 10.75 4.45
CA GLY A 99 -4.81 10.30 5.64
C GLY A 99 -3.32 10.59 5.61
N LEU A 100 -2.70 10.32 6.75
CA LEU A 100 -1.26 10.44 6.95
C LEU A 100 -0.66 9.04 7.04
N HIS A 101 0.43 8.83 6.33
CA HIS A 101 1.22 7.60 6.37
C HIS A 101 2.60 7.92 6.94
N PHE A 102 2.96 7.24 8.01
CA PHE A 102 4.25 7.40 8.69
C PHE A 102 5.06 6.12 8.54
N GLY A 103 6.28 6.23 8.06
CA GLY A 103 7.14 5.09 7.87
C GLY A 103 8.60 5.48 7.66
N SER A 104 9.42 4.47 7.41
CA SER A 104 10.81 4.64 7.01
C SER A 104 11.13 3.66 5.89
N LYS A 105 12.02 4.06 4.97
CA LYS A 105 12.56 3.19 3.93
C LYS A 105 14.04 3.00 4.16
N HIS A 106 14.47 1.76 4.33
CA HIS A 106 15.88 1.42 4.41
C HIS A 106 16.44 1.18 3.01
N ILE A 107 17.51 1.87 2.67
CA ILE A 107 18.19 1.73 1.37
C ILE A 107 19.64 1.37 1.65
N GLY A 108 20.07 0.24 1.09
CA GLY A 108 21.46 -0.21 1.12
C GLY A 108 22.14 0.03 -0.24
N PHE A 109 23.40 0.38 -0.21
CA PHE A 109 24.29 0.40 -1.38
C PHE A 109 25.51 -0.47 -1.10
N ARG A 110 25.90 -1.28 -2.09
CA ARG A 110 27.10 -2.10 -2.04
C ARG A 110 28.03 -1.73 -3.19
N ASN A 111 29.28 -1.47 -2.87
CA ASN A 111 30.32 -1.30 -3.85
C ASN A 111 30.80 -2.67 -4.34
N GLN A 112 30.81 -2.88 -5.64
CA GLN A 112 31.24 -4.14 -6.23
C GLN A 112 32.79 -4.31 -6.26
N ALA A 113 33.54 -3.21 -6.17
CA ALA A 113 35.00 -3.23 -6.24
C ALA A 113 35.64 -3.71 -4.93
N ASP A 114 35.20 -3.22 -3.79
CA ASP A 114 35.78 -3.47 -2.47
C ASP A 114 34.81 -4.15 -1.46
N GLY A 115 33.55 -4.33 -1.85
CA GLY A 115 32.51 -4.89 -1.02
C GLY A 115 32.00 -3.94 0.09
N ALA A 116 32.41 -2.68 0.09
CA ALA A 116 31.97 -1.68 1.06
C ALA A 116 30.45 -1.50 1.00
N ARG A 117 29.83 -1.35 2.18
CA ARG A 117 28.38 -1.13 2.30
C ARG A 117 28.12 0.25 2.88
N ARG A 118 27.13 0.92 2.30
CA ARG A 118 26.54 2.16 2.83
C ARG A 118 25.05 2.00 2.90
N SER A 119 24.44 2.47 3.99
CA SER A 119 22.98 2.42 4.15
C SER A 119 22.45 3.75 4.65
N GLN A 120 21.19 4.02 4.29
CA GLN A 120 20.47 5.22 4.68
C GLN A 120 19.02 4.87 4.99
N ASP A 121 18.52 5.41 6.09
CA ASP A 121 17.10 5.35 6.44
C ASP A 121 16.40 6.63 6.00
N LEU A 122 15.48 6.51 5.05
CA LEU A 122 14.62 7.60 4.61
C LEU A 122 13.33 7.58 5.44
N LYS A 123 13.22 8.45 6.42
CA LYS A 123 11.95 8.69 7.10
C LYS A 123 10.96 9.30 6.11
N THR A 124 9.74 8.79 6.07
CA THR A 124 8.70 9.26 5.15
C THR A 124 7.44 9.60 5.92
N THR A 125 6.90 10.76 5.62
CA THR A 125 5.58 11.18 6.09
C THR A 125 4.79 11.65 4.88
N TYR A 126 3.82 10.83 4.45
CA TYR A 126 2.97 11.16 3.31
C TYR A 126 1.61 11.67 3.75
N VAL A 127 1.17 12.75 3.12
CA VAL A 127 -0.25 13.09 3.05
C VAL A 127 -0.79 12.39 1.81
N ALA A 128 -1.71 11.45 2.00
CA ALA A 128 -2.32 10.67 0.93
C ALA A 128 -3.77 11.06 0.74
N VAL A 129 -4.20 11.15 -0.51
CA VAL A 129 -5.61 11.36 -0.88
C VAL A 129 -6.00 10.26 -1.89
N PRO A 130 -6.34 9.06 -1.40
CA PRO A 130 -6.87 8.01 -2.26
C PRO A 130 -8.33 8.30 -2.64
N VAL A 131 -8.63 8.03 -3.92
CA VAL A 131 -9.97 8.07 -4.49
C VAL A 131 -10.24 6.73 -5.14
N ASP A 132 -11.19 5.97 -4.59
CA ASP A 132 -11.49 4.60 -4.95
C ASP A 132 -12.93 4.43 -5.39
N LEU A 133 -13.14 3.58 -6.38
CA LEU A 133 -14.43 2.99 -6.67
C LEU A 133 -14.56 1.69 -5.88
N LYS A 134 -15.52 1.64 -4.96
CA LYS A 134 -15.86 0.46 -4.16
C LYS A 134 -17.01 -0.29 -4.83
N ILE A 135 -16.79 -1.56 -5.14
CA ILE A 135 -17.81 -2.46 -5.71
C ILE A 135 -18.08 -3.56 -4.70
N ALA A 136 -19.26 -3.53 -4.11
CA ALA A 136 -19.64 -4.44 -3.04
C ALA A 136 -20.67 -5.47 -3.49
N ALA A 137 -20.52 -6.70 -3.01
CA ALA A 137 -21.51 -7.75 -3.18
C ALA A 137 -22.81 -7.43 -2.44
N PRO A 138 -23.92 -8.15 -2.67
CA PRO A 138 -25.05 -8.14 -1.79
C PRO A 138 -24.66 -8.49 -0.35
N ARG A 139 -25.31 -7.88 0.60
CA ARG A 139 -25.04 -8.14 2.03
C ARG A 139 -25.54 -9.54 2.42
N PHE A 140 -24.69 -10.28 3.10
CA PHE A 140 -25.01 -11.56 3.72
C PHE A 140 -25.05 -11.37 5.24
N ASN A 141 -26.21 -11.40 5.85
CA ASN A 141 -26.38 -11.16 7.27
C ASN A 141 -25.61 -9.92 7.76
N ASN A 142 -24.46 -10.13 8.41
CA ASN A 142 -23.65 -9.08 9.01
C ASN A 142 -22.27 -8.92 8.36
N TYR A 143 -22.10 -9.39 7.13
CA TYR A 143 -20.88 -9.16 6.35
C TYR A 143 -21.19 -8.88 4.89
N ARG A 144 -20.31 -8.11 4.24
CA ARG A 144 -20.43 -7.70 2.85
C ARG A 144 -19.06 -7.56 2.23
N PRO A 145 -18.59 -8.55 1.46
CA PRO A 145 -17.32 -8.44 0.75
C PRO A 145 -17.38 -7.42 -0.38
N TYR A 146 -16.22 -6.79 -0.65
CA TYR A 146 -16.11 -5.79 -1.71
C TYR A 146 -14.72 -5.76 -2.31
N LEU A 147 -14.63 -5.19 -3.51
CA LEU A 147 -13.40 -4.83 -4.19
C LEU A 147 -13.31 -3.31 -4.29
N VAL A 148 -12.10 -2.80 -4.27
CA VAL A 148 -11.81 -1.39 -4.49
C VAL A 148 -10.74 -1.23 -5.55
N GLY A 149 -10.83 -0.14 -6.31
CA GLY A 149 -9.80 0.22 -7.26
C GLY A 149 -9.85 1.72 -7.54
N GLY A 150 -8.69 2.34 -7.69
CA GLY A 150 -8.64 3.77 -7.87
C GLY A 150 -7.23 4.34 -8.00
N PHE A 151 -7.13 5.62 -7.70
CA PHE A 151 -5.91 6.40 -7.78
C PHE A 151 -5.64 7.10 -6.45
N SER A 152 -4.36 7.31 -6.15
CA SER A 152 -3.93 8.10 -4.99
C SER A 152 -2.85 9.09 -5.40
N ALA A 153 -2.99 10.32 -4.90
CA ALA A 153 -1.92 11.29 -4.86
C ALA A 153 -1.33 11.28 -3.44
N MET A 154 -0.02 11.15 -3.34
CA MET A 154 0.71 11.17 -2.07
C MET A 154 1.78 12.25 -2.11
N TYR A 155 1.75 13.14 -1.13
CA TYR A 155 2.73 14.20 -0.98
C TYR A 155 3.65 13.90 0.20
N ASP A 156 4.94 13.78 -0.07
CA ASP A 156 5.97 13.56 0.95
C ASP A 156 6.33 14.90 1.62
N MET A 157 5.99 14.98 2.91
CA MET A 157 6.31 16.16 3.74
C MET A 157 7.74 16.11 4.27
N THR A 158 8.39 14.95 4.23
CA THR A 158 9.75 14.75 4.73
C THR A 158 10.75 15.16 3.65
N ASN A 159 11.09 16.43 3.61
CA ASN A 159 12.00 16.99 2.62
C ASN A 159 13.43 17.07 3.19
N ALA A 160 14.06 15.93 3.45
CA ALA A 160 15.40 15.88 4.04
C ALA A 160 16.44 16.40 3.04
N LYS A 161 17.10 17.49 3.41
CA LYS A 161 18.23 18.07 2.66
C LYS A 161 19.50 17.28 3.02
N GLY A 162 20.32 16.95 2.03
CA GLY A 162 21.65 16.33 2.24
C GLY A 162 21.66 14.81 2.26
N GLU A 163 20.57 14.12 1.97
CA GLU A 163 20.51 12.66 1.91
C GLU A 163 21.09 12.13 0.59
N MET A 164 21.68 10.91 0.63
CA MET A 164 22.28 10.25 -0.54
C MET A 164 21.28 10.10 -1.68
N LEU A 165 20.02 9.77 -1.34
CA LEU A 165 18.95 9.58 -2.30
C LEU A 165 17.75 10.45 -1.91
N ARG A 166 17.11 11.07 -2.89
CA ARG A 166 15.91 11.87 -2.70
C ARG A 166 14.83 11.46 -3.67
N THR A 167 13.62 11.32 -3.17
CA THR A 167 12.43 11.04 -3.97
C THR A 167 11.66 12.32 -4.27
N LYS A 168 10.88 12.31 -5.36
CA LYS A 168 9.96 13.41 -5.68
C LYS A 168 8.92 13.56 -4.57
N ALA A 169 8.60 14.81 -4.24
CA ALA A 169 7.63 15.10 -3.18
C ALA A 169 6.22 14.61 -3.53
N LEU A 170 5.79 14.81 -4.78
CA LEU A 170 4.50 14.34 -5.24
C LEU A 170 4.67 13.01 -5.99
N GLN A 171 3.96 11.99 -5.53
CA GLN A 171 3.92 10.66 -6.10
C GLN A 171 2.47 10.27 -6.38
N THR A 172 2.24 9.63 -7.52
CA THR A 172 0.91 9.14 -7.92
C THR A 172 0.92 7.63 -7.98
N PHE A 173 -0.19 7.03 -7.58
CA PHE A 173 -0.36 5.58 -7.53
C PHE A 173 -1.68 5.16 -8.15
N VAL A 174 -1.66 4.00 -8.79
CA VAL A 174 -2.86 3.19 -9.04
C VAL A 174 -2.97 2.21 -7.89
N GLN A 175 -4.17 1.94 -7.44
CA GLN A 175 -4.41 1.03 -6.35
C GLN A 175 -5.56 0.07 -6.65
N ILE A 176 -5.42 -1.13 -6.12
CA ILE A 176 -6.45 -2.16 -6.14
C ILE A 176 -6.46 -2.86 -4.79
N GLY A 177 -7.62 -3.27 -4.34
CA GLY A 177 -7.74 -3.93 -3.06
C GLY A 177 -9.03 -4.70 -2.90
N MET A 178 -9.11 -5.37 -1.76
CA MET A 178 -10.29 -6.12 -1.35
C MET A 178 -10.53 -5.93 0.14
N GLY A 179 -11.78 -6.01 0.53
CA GLY A 179 -12.17 -5.89 1.93
C GLY A 179 -13.51 -6.53 2.21
N CYS A 180 -13.91 -6.42 3.45
CA CYS A 180 -15.22 -6.90 3.88
C CYS A 180 -15.81 -5.93 4.90
N ASP A 181 -17.04 -5.49 4.66
CA ASP A 181 -17.81 -4.74 5.64
C ASP A 181 -18.37 -5.72 6.68
N PHE A 182 -18.03 -5.57 7.95
CA PHE A 182 -18.60 -6.28 9.08
C PHE A 182 -19.53 -5.36 9.85
N TYR A 183 -20.80 -5.72 9.91
CA TYR A 183 -21.82 -4.95 10.61
C TYR A 183 -21.90 -5.39 12.08
N LEU A 184 -21.23 -4.63 12.94
CA LEU A 184 -21.28 -4.83 14.38
C LEU A 184 -22.49 -4.06 14.98
N PRO A 185 -22.92 -4.36 16.22
CA PRO A 185 -24.09 -3.70 16.81
C PRO A 185 -23.94 -2.17 16.87
N PHE A 186 -22.75 -1.66 17.15
CA PHE A 186 -22.50 -0.23 17.38
C PHE A 186 -21.86 0.50 16.19
N PHE A 187 -21.02 -0.18 15.41
CA PHE A 187 -20.29 0.40 14.29
C PHE A 187 -20.10 -0.63 13.17
N LYS A 188 -19.68 -0.16 12.03
CA LYS A 188 -19.29 -1.01 10.91
C LYS A 188 -17.76 -1.01 10.81
N LEU A 189 -17.17 -2.20 10.84
CA LEU A 189 -15.75 -2.41 10.70
C LEU A 189 -15.44 -2.92 9.31
N ASN A 190 -14.52 -2.26 8.60
CA ASN A 190 -14.16 -2.66 7.25
C ASN A 190 -12.65 -2.90 7.17
N PRO A 191 -12.17 -4.13 7.45
CA PRO A 191 -10.80 -4.51 7.10
C PRO A 191 -10.64 -4.54 5.59
N GLU A 192 -9.56 -3.93 5.10
CA GLU A 192 -9.27 -3.77 3.68
C GLU A 192 -7.78 -3.92 3.43
N LEU A 193 -7.43 -4.77 2.47
CA LEU A 193 -6.07 -4.95 1.98
C LEU A 193 -5.94 -4.27 0.61
N LYS A 194 -5.03 -3.30 0.49
CA LYS A 194 -4.73 -2.57 -0.75
C LYS A 194 -3.30 -2.75 -1.20
N PHE A 195 -3.13 -2.81 -2.50
CA PHE A 195 -1.86 -2.78 -3.20
C PHE A 195 -1.75 -1.49 -3.99
N TYR A 196 -0.69 -0.74 -3.75
CA TYR A 196 -0.38 0.52 -4.42
C TYR A 196 0.79 0.33 -5.37
N PHE A 197 0.59 0.75 -6.61
CA PHE A 197 1.60 0.69 -7.68
C PHE A 197 1.92 2.11 -8.11
N GLY A 198 3.16 2.55 -7.85
CA GLY A 198 3.62 3.90 -8.22
C GLY A 198 3.66 4.09 -9.72
N LEU A 199 3.13 5.22 -10.17
CA LEU A 199 3.15 5.63 -11.56
C LEU A 199 4.40 6.47 -11.82
N GLY A 200 5.27 5.97 -12.69
CA GLY A 200 6.46 6.68 -13.13
C GLY A 200 7.68 6.54 -12.21
N ASP A 201 8.68 7.33 -12.52
CA ASP A 201 9.94 7.39 -11.79
C ASP A 201 9.84 8.37 -10.63
N VAL A 202 10.06 7.87 -9.41
CA VAL A 202 10.02 8.67 -8.18
C VAL A 202 11.39 9.25 -7.80
N LEU A 203 12.46 8.90 -8.55
CA LEU A 203 13.80 9.41 -8.29
C LEU A 203 13.95 10.86 -8.76
N LEU A 204 14.59 11.68 -7.93
CA LEU A 204 14.97 13.03 -8.29
C LEU A 204 16.41 13.01 -8.88
N HIS A 205 16.52 12.96 -10.22
CA HIS A 205 17.82 12.87 -10.90
C HIS A 205 18.64 14.17 -10.85
N GLN A 206 17.99 15.32 -10.94
CA GLN A 206 18.66 16.62 -10.92
C GLN A 206 18.69 17.17 -9.48
N ARG A 207 19.89 17.15 -8.90
CA ARG A 207 20.13 17.63 -7.54
C ARG A 207 21.18 18.75 -7.57
N ALA A 208 20.75 19.93 -7.99
CA ALA A 208 21.61 21.13 -8.01
C ALA A 208 22.12 21.55 -6.62
N GLU A 209 21.53 21.00 -5.56
CA GLU A 209 21.85 21.32 -4.17
C GLU A 209 23.06 20.52 -3.63
N LEU A 210 23.50 19.46 -4.32
CA LEU A 210 24.62 18.62 -3.88
C LEU A 210 25.94 19.23 -4.34
N THR A 211 26.65 19.83 -3.40
CA THR A 211 28.01 20.35 -3.60
C THR A 211 29.06 19.22 -3.55
N ASN A 212 28.69 18.05 -3.02
CA ASN A 212 29.59 16.92 -2.78
C ASN A 212 29.51 15.88 -3.90
N PRO A 213 30.56 15.70 -4.73
CA PRO A 213 30.58 14.71 -5.83
C PRO A 213 30.30 13.28 -5.39
N GLU A 214 30.76 12.89 -4.19
CA GLU A 214 30.56 11.55 -3.65
C GLU A 214 29.06 11.19 -3.45
N GLN A 215 28.22 12.16 -3.18
CA GLN A 215 26.78 11.93 -3.01
C GLN A 215 26.05 11.82 -4.36
N GLN A 216 26.60 12.44 -5.43
CA GLN A 216 26.02 12.35 -6.76
C GLN A 216 26.19 10.95 -7.37
N ILE A 217 27.23 10.21 -6.99
CA ILE A 217 27.53 8.86 -7.48
C ILE A 217 26.36 7.91 -7.22
N PHE A 218 25.74 7.98 -6.04
CA PHE A 218 24.60 7.13 -5.68
C PHE A 218 23.35 7.40 -6.54
N THR A 219 23.09 8.67 -6.86
CA THR A 219 21.98 9.03 -7.76
C THR A 219 22.27 8.64 -9.20
N GLN A 220 23.53 8.80 -9.66
CA GLN A 220 23.96 8.45 -11.00
C GLN A 220 24.02 6.94 -11.25
N SER A 221 24.19 6.11 -10.20
CA SER A 221 24.18 4.65 -10.31
C SER A 221 22.80 4.05 -10.56
N LEU A 222 21.74 4.87 -10.49
CA LEU A 222 20.34 4.45 -10.64
C LEU A 222 19.74 5.01 -11.93
N SER A 223 19.06 4.14 -12.68
CA SER A 223 18.29 4.56 -13.87
C SER A 223 16.87 4.97 -13.52
N LYS A 224 16.24 4.31 -12.56
CA LYS A 224 14.83 4.53 -12.18
C LYS A 224 14.54 4.00 -10.78
N ALA A 225 13.60 4.63 -10.11
CA ALA A 225 13.03 4.14 -8.85
C ALA A 225 11.51 4.04 -8.93
N ASN A 226 10.96 2.87 -8.65
CA ASN A 226 9.51 2.64 -8.57
C ASN A 226 9.11 2.46 -7.11
N SER A 227 8.08 3.19 -6.69
CA SER A 227 7.50 3.04 -5.34
C SER A 227 6.30 2.11 -5.38
N GLY A 228 6.20 1.25 -4.37
CA GLY A 228 5.04 0.40 -4.15
C GLY A 228 4.70 0.36 -2.67
N MET A 229 3.47 -0.03 -2.34
CA MET A 229 3.05 -0.16 -0.94
C MET A 229 1.94 -1.19 -0.82
N VAL A 230 1.99 -1.99 0.24
CA VAL A 230 0.89 -2.86 0.67
C VAL A 230 0.34 -2.29 1.97
N VAL A 231 -0.97 -2.09 2.03
CA VAL A 231 -1.64 -1.45 3.17
C VAL A 231 -2.77 -2.33 3.66
N LEU A 232 -2.74 -2.67 4.94
CA LEU A 232 -3.87 -3.26 5.64
C LEU A 232 -4.53 -2.16 6.46
N THR A 233 -5.75 -1.80 6.11
CA THR A 233 -6.50 -0.70 6.73
C THR A 233 -7.74 -1.23 7.43
N PHE A 234 -8.05 -0.68 8.59
CA PHE A 234 -9.29 -0.91 9.31
C PHE A 234 -10.07 0.40 9.34
N TYR A 235 -11.21 0.44 8.64
CA TYR A 235 -12.13 1.56 8.65
C TYR A 235 -13.23 1.33 9.69
N PHE A 236 -13.60 2.41 10.37
CA PHE A 236 -14.63 2.46 11.40
C PHE A 236 -15.71 3.47 10.98
N GLU A 237 -16.92 2.98 10.67
CA GLU A 237 -18.08 3.76 10.22
C GLU A 237 -19.26 3.70 11.23
#